data_c2fd5c608dc99fd01975a1b63eb60691
#
_entry.id   c2fd5c608dc99fd01975a1b63eb60691
#
_cell.length_a   1.000
_cell.length_b   1.000
_cell.length_c   1.000
_cell.angle_alpha   90.00
_cell.angle_beta   90.00
_cell.angle_gamma   90.00
#
_symmetry.space_group_name_H-M   'P 1'
#
loop_
_entity.id
_entity.type
_entity.pdbx_description
1 polymer ?
#
loop_
_entity_poly.entity_id
_entity_poly.type
_entity_poly.pdbx_seq_one_letter_code
_entity_poly.pdbx_strand_id
1 'polypeptide(L)'
;MVLISGGGFLMGTDNPGIPADGEGPQRPVHVDSFYMDIQEVTNRQFQSFVNATGYVTEAEKFGDSFVFEGLLSETVKNQISQAVAAAPWWLPVKGANWRHPEGPDSNIMDRLEHPVLHVSWADAVAYCSWANKRLPTEAEWEYACRGGLKDRLYPWGNKLNPKGRHYANLWQGDFPTHNSGEDGYIQTSPVMSFPPNNFGLYDMVGNAWEWTSDWWTVHHTTHQQHNPKGPTTGTDKVKKGGSYMCHKSYCYRYRCAARSQNTPDSSASNLGFRCVSQEQH
;
A
#
# COMPACT_ATOMS: atom_id res chain seq x y z
N MET A 1 -8.15 -15.65 3.11
CA MET A 1 -7.71 -15.46 1.71
C MET A 1 -8.84 -15.82 0.76
N VAL A 2 -8.79 -15.30 -0.47
CA VAL A 2 -9.73 -15.65 -1.54
C VAL A 2 -8.95 -16.16 -2.75
N LEU A 3 -9.51 -17.13 -3.46
CA LEU A 3 -8.94 -17.61 -4.73
C LEU A 3 -9.15 -16.56 -5.81
N ILE A 4 -8.07 -16.15 -6.44
CA ILE A 4 -8.06 -15.31 -7.63
C ILE A 4 -7.81 -16.25 -8.82
N SER A 5 -8.84 -16.51 -9.61
CA SER A 5 -8.70 -17.34 -10.81
C SER A 5 -7.78 -16.66 -11.81
N GLY A 6 -6.77 -17.37 -12.27
CA GLY A 6 -5.82 -16.86 -13.25
C GLY A 6 -6.48 -16.47 -14.56
N GLY A 7 -5.79 -15.65 -15.31
CA GLY A 7 -6.25 -15.18 -16.61
C GLY A 7 -5.37 -14.12 -17.21
N GLY A 8 -5.75 -13.68 -18.40
CA GLY A 8 -5.09 -12.58 -19.11
C GLY A 8 -5.74 -11.25 -18.79
N PHE A 9 -4.93 -10.20 -18.75
CA PHE A 9 -5.39 -8.83 -18.60
C PHE A 9 -4.42 -7.84 -19.28
N LEU A 10 -4.85 -6.61 -19.42
CA LEU A 10 -4.01 -5.53 -19.88
C LEU A 10 -3.47 -4.77 -18.65
N MET A 11 -2.18 -4.94 -18.39
CA MET A 11 -1.47 -4.27 -17.30
C MET A 11 -1.04 -2.87 -17.72
N GLY A 12 -1.17 -1.92 -16.81
CA GLY A 12 -0.84 -0.52 -17.10
C GLY A 12 -1.96 0.20 -17.84
N THR A 13 -1.58 1.31 -18.50
CA THR A 13 -2.53 2.15 -19.23
C THR A 13 -1.83 2.92 -20.35
N ASP A 14 -2.54 3.11 -21.48
CA ASP A 14 -2.10 4.00 -22.55
C ASP A 14 -2.50 5.47 -22.29
N ASN A 15 -3.25 5.71 -21.22
CA ASN A 15 -3.62 7.06 -20.79
C ASN A 15 -3.14 7.30 -19.34
N PRO A 16 -1.83 7.39 -19.13
CA PRO A 16 -1.26 7.50 -17.79
C PRO A 16 -1.65 8.81 -17.09
N GLY A 17 -2.04 8.72 -15.84
CA GLY A 17 -2.25 9.89 -14.99
C GLY A 17 -0.94 10.54 -14.57
N ILE A 18 0.12 9.73 -14.41
CA ILE A 18 1.48 10.16 -14.07
C ILE A 18 2.47 9.44 -14.99
N PRO A 19 2.76 10.00 -16.18
CA PRO A 19 3.63 9.34 -17.18
C PRO A 19 5.02 8.97 -16.64
N ALA A 20 5.59 9.79 -15.78
CA ALA A 20 6.93 9.57 -15.21
C ALA A 20 7.01 8.30 -14.33
N ASP A 21 5.89 7.80 -13.83
CA ASP A 21 5.86 6.60 -13.00
C ASP A 21 5.88 5.29 -13.81
N GLY A 22 5.88 5.35 -15.14
CA GLY A 22 5.88 4.14 -15.97
C GLY A 22 4.57 3.37 -15.90
N GLU A 23 3.43 4.06 -15.80
CA GLU A 23 2.10 3.44 -15.83
C GLU A 23 1.79 2.82 -17.21
N GLY A 24 2.36 3.39 -18.26
CA GLY A 24 2.27 2.89 -19.62
C GLY A 24 3.58 2.23 -20.10
N PRO A 25 3.51 1.60 -21.27
CA PRO A 25 2.33 1.35 -22.08
C PRO A 25 1.43 0.24 -21.49
N GLN A 26 0.17 0.22 -21.91
CA GLN A 26 -0.72 -0.92 -21.66
C GLN A 26 -0.15 -2.17 -22.35
N ARG A 27 -0.16 -3.30 -21.67
CA ARG A 27 0.51 -4.52 -22.15
C ARG A 27 -0.20 -5.78 -21.73
N PRO A 28 -0.24 -6.82 -22.59
CA PRO A 28 -0.89 -8.07 -22.26
C PRO A 28 -0.05 -8.87 -21.25
N VAL A 29 -0.70 -9.30 -20.16
CA VAL A 29 -0.09 -10.13 -19.11
C VAL A 29 -1.05 -11.26 -18.77
N HIS A 30 -0.53 -12.46 -18.59
CA HIS A 30 -1.25 -13.59 -18.01
C HIS A 30 -0.66 -13.90 -16.63
N VAL A 31 -1.54 -14.09 -15.66
CA VAL A 31 -1.17 -14.57 -14.32
C VAL A 31 -1.87 -15.90 -14.05
N ASP A 32 -1.15 -16.82 -13.40
CA ASP A 32 -1.74 -18.07 -12.92
C ASP A 32 -2.61 -17.79 -11.69
N SER A 33 -3.48 -18.72 -11.35
CA SER A 33 -4.32 -18.62 -10.15
C SER A 33 -3.47 -18.55 -8.89
N PHE A 34 -3.94 -17.77 -7.92
CA PHE A 34 -3.31 -17.61 -6.63
C PHE A 34 -4.36 -17.24 -5.57
N TYR A 35 -4.01 -17.39 -4.30
CA TYR A 35 -4.82 -16.89 -3.20
C TYR A 35 -4.28 -15.55 -2.74
N MET A 36 -5.14 -14.60 -2.40
CA MET A 36 -4.76 -13.30 -1.87
C MET A 36 -5.48 -13.03 -0.56
N ASP A 37 -4.79 -12.41 0.38
CA ASP A 37 -5.42 -11.86 1.58
C ASP A 37 -6.53 -10.89 1.15
N ILE A 38 -7.71 -11.01 1.75
CA ILE A 38 -8.86 -10.16 1.37
C ILE A 38 -8.66 -8.70 1.79
N GLN A 39 -7.69 -8.42 2.65
CA GLN A 39 -7.40 -7.12 3.25
C GLN A 39 -5.90 -6.96 3.53
N GLU A 40 -5.46 -5.77 3.86
CA GLU A 40 -4.10 -5.54 4.35
C GLU A 40 -3.86 -6.32 5.65
N VAL A 41 -2.62 -6.72 5.89
CA VAL A 41 -2.21 -7.30 7.18
C VAL A 41 -2.46 -6.29 8.28
N THR A 42 -3.19 -6.71 9.33
CA THR A 42 -3.57 -5.85 10.44
C THR A 42 -2.50 -5.80 11.53
N ASN A 43 -2.58 -4.79 12.41
CA ASN A 43 -1.75 -4.72 13.61
C ASN A 43 -1.89 -5.97 14.48
N ARG A 44 -3.10 -6.50 14.64
CA ARG A 44 -3.35 -7.74 15.38
C ARG A 44 -2.60 -8.93 14.78
N GLN A 45 -2.67 -9.10 13.47
CA GLN A 45 -1.99 -10.19 12.78
C GLN A 45 -0.46 -10.06 12.88
N PHE A 46 0.05 -8.85 12.70
CA PHE A 46 1.48 -8.58 12.82
C PHE A 46 1.99 -8.80 14.25
N GLN A 47 1.18 -8.42 15.26
CA GLN A 47 1.48 -8.69 16.66
C GLN A 47 1.59 -10.19 16.94
N SER A 48 0.73 -11.01 16.36
CA SER A 48 0.81 -12.48 16.47
C SER A 48 2.13 -13.01 15.91
N PHE A 49 2.57 -12.50 14.78
CA PHE A 49 3.87 -12.83 14.19
C PHE A 49 5.03 -12.45 15.10
N VAL A 50 5.03 -11.24 15.62
CA VAL A 50 6.10 -10.77 16.51
C VAL A 50 6.11 -11.55 17.82
N ASN A 51 4.94 -11.85 18.39
CA ASN A 51 4.84 -12.65 19.60
C ASN A 51 5.34 -14.08 19.41
N ALA A 52 5.11 -14.67 18.23
CA ALA A 52 5.54 -16.02 17.92
C ALA A 52 7.04 -16.15 17.62
N THR A 53 7.66 -15.10 17.07
CA THR A 53 9.02 -15.15 16.50
C THR A 53 10.03 -14.27 17.21
N GLY A 54 9.59 -13.27 17.97
CA GLY A 54 10.47 -12.24 18.52
C GLY A 54 11.04 -11.30 17.45
N TYR A 55 10.40 -11.24 16.27
CA TYR A 55 10.86 -10.40 15.17
C TYR A 55 10.95 -8.93 15.56
N VAL A 56 12.04 -8.27 15.17
CA VAL A 56 12.27 -6.84 15.37
C VAL A 56 12.32 -6.18 13.99
N THR A 57 11.46 -5.19 13.74
CA THR A 57 11.38 -4.50 12.45
C THR A 57 12.61 -3.62 12.20
N GLU A 58 12.85 -3.28 10.93
CA GLU A 58 13.95 -2.38 10.57
C GLU A 58 13.78 -1.00 11.20
N ALA A 59 12.57 -0.46 11.26
CA ALA A 59 12.31 0.82 11.93
C ALA A 59 12.66 0.78 13.42
N GLU A 60 12.36 -0.32 14.11
CA GLU A 60 12.77 -0.52 15.51
C GLU A 60 14.29 -0.57 15.65
N LYS A 61 14.99 -1.22 14.71
CA LYS A 61 16.47 -1.30 14.70
C LYS A 61 17.13 0.04 14.40
N PHE A 62 16.57 0.82 13.46
CA PHE A 62 17.05 2.17 13.12
C PHE A 62 16.75 3.17 14.23
N GLY A 63 15.68 2.93 14.98
CA GLY A 63 15.23 3.81 16.06
C GLY A 63 14.36 4.98 15.60
N ASP A 64 14.03 5.06 14.31
CA ASP A 64 13.11 6.07 13.75
C ASP A 64 12.35 5.55 12.53
N SER A 65 11.33 6.29 12.13
CA SER A 65 10.59 6.08 10.90
C SER A 65 9.89 7.39 10.50
N PHE A 66 9.41 7.46 9.26
CA PHE A 66 8.75 8.65 8.74
C PHE A 66 7.29 8.71 9.11
N VAL A 67 6.87 9.85 9.66
CA VAL A 67 5.49 10.12 10.06
C VAL A 67 4.99 11.37 9.35
N PHE A 68 3.73 11.34 8.92
CA PHE A 68 3.05 12.52 8.41
C PHE A 68 2.89 13.56 9.53
N GLU A 69 3.35 14.79 9.27
CA GLU A 69 3.39 15.87 10.25
C GLU A 69 2.05 16.13 10.94
N GLY A 70 0.95 16.08 10.17
CA GLY A 70 -0.39 16.34 10.67
C GLY A 70 -0.90 15.35 11.73
N LEU A 71 -0.23 14.20 11.92
CA LEU A 71 -0.58 13.18 12.92
C LEU A 71 0.20 13.31 14.23
N LEU A 72 1.23 14.16 14.26
CA LEU A 72 2.13 14.27 15.40
C LEU A 72 1.52 15.11 16.52
N SER A 73 1.80 14.70 17.78
CA SER A 73 1.58 15.55 18.94
C SER A 73 2.54 16.76 18.92
N GLU A 74 2.15 17.84 19.53
CA GLU A 74 3.01 19.03 19.66
C GLU A 74 4.32 18.69 20.40
N THR A 75 4.27 17.81 21.39
CA THR A 75 5.45 17.36 22.13
C THR A 75 6.48 16.70 21.22
N VAL A 76 6.05 15.75 20.37
CA VAL A 76 6.93 15.06 19.43
C VAL A 76 7.40 16.02 18.34
N LYS A 77 6.50 16.83 17.79
CA LYS A 77 6.79 17.79 16.73
C LYS A 77 7.87 18.80 17.12
N ASN A 78 7.82 19.29 18.34
CA ASN A 78 8.80 20.26 18.86
C ASN A 78 10.21 19.68 19.05
N GLN A 79 10.37 18.37 19.02
CA GLN A 79 11.68 17.70 19.13
C GLN A 79 12.34 17.47 17.75
N ILE A 80 11.65 17.81 16.66
CA ILE A 80 12.09 17.50 15.29
C ILE A 80 12.60 18.79 14.63
N SER A 81 13.83 18.73 14.13
CA SER A 81 14.49 19.81 13.40
C SER A 81 14.68 19.53 11.91
N GLN A 82 14.33 18.33 11.45
CA GLN A 82 14.56 17.87 10.07
C GLN A 82 13.24 17.47 9.41
N ALA A 83 13.18 17.67 8.08
CA ALA A 83 12.08 17.24 7.24
C ALA A 83 12.63 16.78 5.89
N VAL A 84 11.85 16.00 5.15
CA VAL A 84 12.21 15.61 3.78
C VAL A 84 12.11 16.85 2.88
N ALA A 85 13.22 17.24 2.24
CA ALA A 85 13.30 18.49 1.49
C ALA A 85 12.24 18.60 0.37
N ALA A 86 12.00 17.53 -0.36
CA ALA A 86 11.02 17.48 -1.46
C ALA A 86 9.58 17.28 -0.98
N ALA A 87 9.38 16.88 0.28
CA ALA A 87 8.09 16.60 0.89
C ALA A 87 8.14 16.93 2.38
N PRO A 88 8.07 18.22 2.75
CA PRO A 88 8.35 18.69 4.12
C PRO A 88 7.32 18.25 5.17
N TRP A 89 6.19 17.68 4.74
CA TRP A 89 5.21 17.06 5.63
C TRP A 89 5.62 15.67 6.13
N TRP A 90 6.71 15.09 5.62
CA TRP A 90 7.32 13.86 6.12
C TRP A 90 8.44 14.19 7.10
N LEU A 91 8.29 13.73 8.34
CA LEU A 91 9.26 13.95 9.41
C LEU A 91 9.84 12.64 9.91
N PRO A 92 11.17 12.53 10.06
CA PRO A 92 11.79 11.40 10.76
C PRO A 92 11.49 11.52 12.26
N VAL A 93 10.84 10.51 12.83
CA VAL A 93 10.41 10.53 14.23
C VAL A 93 11.09 9.42 15.00
N LYS A 94 11.88 9.78 16.00
CA LYS A 94 12.50 8.83 16.93
C LYS A 94 11.42 8.08 17.70
N GLY A 95 11.55 6.75 17.77
CA GLY A 95 10.61 5.89 18.44
C GLY A 95 9.34 5.60 17.64
N ALA A 96 9.20 6.10 16.41
CA ALA A 96 8.12 5.70 15.52
C ALA A 96 8.41 4.32 14.92
N ASN A 97 7.44 3.43 15.01
CA ASN A 97 7.46 2.07 14.49
C ASN A 97 6.03 1.52 14.46
N TRP A 98 5.87 0.25 14.14
CA TRP A 98 4.54 -0.34 14.05
C TRP A 98 3.75 -0.32 15.37
N ARG A 99 4.43 -0.36 16.55
CA ARG A 99 3.80 -0.27 17.88
C ARG A 99 3.45 1.16 18.28
N HIS A 100 4.18 2.12 17.75
CA HIS A 100 4.11 3.55 18.07
C HIS A 100 4.06 4.37 16.77
N PRO A 101 2.93 4.32 16.03
CA PRO A 101 2.88 4.82 14.65
C PRO A 101 3.15 6.33 14.50
N GLU A 102 2.86 7.13 15.51
CA GLU A 102 3.11 8.59 15.51
C GLU A 102 4.18 9.00 16.53
N GLY A 103 5.03 8.07 16.94
CA GLY A 103 6.09 8.30 17.88
C GLY A 103 5.84 7.70 19.27
N PRO A 104 6.74 7.95 20.24
CA PRO A 104 6.73 7.22 21.52
C PRO A 104 5.49 7.45 22.40
N ASP A 105 4.73 8.52 22.15
CA ASP A 105 3.49 8.81 22.86
C ASP A 105 2.23 8.22 22.21
N SER A 106 2.39 7.42 21.21
CA SER A 106 1.30 6.73 20.49
C SER A 106 1.36 5.20 20.66
N ASN A 107 0.25 4.53 20.41
CA ASN A 107 0.16 3.07 20.41
C ASN A 107 -0.91 2.57 19.45
N ILE A 108 -1.05 1.24 19.36
CA ILE A 108 -2.00 0.58 18.46
C ILE A 108 -3.20 -0.06 19.16
N MET A 109 -3.43 0.24 20.44
CA MET A 109 -4.45 -0.46 21.23
C MET A 109 -5.87 -0.25 20.72
N ASP A 110 -6.15 0.90 20.14
CA ASP A 110 -7.43 1.25 19.50
C ASP A 110 -7.43 1.01 17.99
N ARG A 111 -6.35 0.44 17.43
CA ARG A 111 -6.12 0.25 15.99
C ARG A 111 -5.71 -1.18 15.62
N LEU A 112 -6.12 -2.17 16.40
CA LEU A 112 -5.72 -3.57 16.15
C LEU A 112 -6.22 -4.09 14.80
N GLU A 113 -7.37 -3.60 14.33
CA GLU A 113 -7.94 -3.98 13.03
C GLU A 113 -7.57 -3.01 11.89
N HIS A 114 -6.68 -2.07 12.13
CA HIS A 114 -6.10 -1.21 11.09
C HIS A 114 -4.91 -1.91 10.43
N PRO A 115 -4.52 -1.49 9.20
CA PRO A 115 -3.32 -2.02 8.58
C PRO A 115 -2.09 -1.72 9.42
N VAL A 116 -1.18 -2.69 9.49
CA VAL A 116 0.14 -2.47 10.10
C VAL A 116 0.94 -1.50 9.24
N LEU A 117 1.59 -0.54 9.88
CA LEU A 117 2.37 0.51 9.24
C LEU A 117 3.83 0.47 9.72
N HIS A 118 4.69 1.29 9.12
CA HIS A 118 6.11 1.36 9.48
C HIS A 118 6.84 0.02 9.29
N VAL A 119 6.43 -0.71 8.30
CA VAL A 119 7.05 -1.99 7.92
C VAL A 119 7.82 -1.81 6.62
N SER A 120 9.07 -2.25 6.61
CA SER A 120 9.91 -2.29 5.41
C SER A 120 9.50 -3.44 4.49
N TRP A 121 10.06 -3.46 3.30
CA TRP A 121 9.87 -4.58 2.38
C TRP A 121 10.36 -5.89 3.01
N ALA A 122 11.52 -5.88 3.68
CA ALA A 122 12.05 -7.07 4.37
C ALA A 122 11.14 -7.52 5.51
N ASP A 123 10.55 -6.59 6.28
CA ASP A 123 9.58 -6.91 7.34
C ASP A 123 8.34 -7.60 6.74
N ALA A 124 7.85 -7.08 5.63
CA ALA A 124 6.69 -7.65 4.93
C ALA A 124 6.98 -9.07 4.42
N VAL A 125 8.14 -9.28 3.81
CA VAL A 125 8.59 -10.61 3.36
C VAL A 125 8.70 -11.58 4.53
N ALA A 126 9.26 -11.15 5.65
CA ALA A 126 9.41 -11.98 6.85
C ALA A 126 8.05 -12.43 7.41
N TYR A 127 7.09 -11.51 7.49
CA TYR A 127 5.73 -11.86 7.92
C TYR A 127 5.07 -12.85 6.96
N CYS A 128 5.07 -12.55 5.66
CA CYS A 128 4.44 -13.43 4.68
C CYS A 128 5.06 -14.84 4.71
N SER A 129 6.39 -14.94 4.79
CA SER A 129 7.09 -16.23 4.90
C SER A 129 6.70 -17.00 6.16
N TRP A 130 6.62 -16.34 7.30
CA TRP A 130 6.15 -16.96 8.54
C TRP A 130 4.74 -17.55 8.40
N ALA A 131 3.88 -16.86 7.67
CA ALA A 131 2.51 -17.29 7.40
C ALA A 131 2.39 -18.32 6.24
N ASN A 132 3.52 -18.84 5.72
CA ASN A 132 3.59 -19.67 4.52
C ASN A 132 3.02 -19.00 3.26
N LYS A 133 3.23 -17.70 3.15
CA LYS A 133 2.77 -16.84 2.07
C LYS A 133 3.98 -16.08 1.47
N ARG A 134 3.71 -15.24 0.52
CA ARG A 134 4.68 -14.34 -0.11
C ARG A 134 4.04 -12.99 -0.44
N LEU A 135 4.84 -11.98 -0.76
CA LEU A 135 4.31 -10.75 -1.35
C LEU A 135 3.79 -11.03 -2.76
N PRO A 136 2.73 -10.33 -3.19
CA PRO A 136 2.29 -10.40 -4.58
C PRO A 136 3.33 -9.79 -5.52
N THR A 137 3.41 -10.30 -6.75
CA THR A 137 4.04 -9.54 -7.82
C THR A 137 3.19 -8.31 -8.14
N GLU A 138 3.79 -7.30 -8.75
CA GLU A 138 3.03 -6.13 -9.20
C GLU A 138 1.90 -6.53 -10.16
N ALA A 139 2.16 -7.49 -11.05
CA ALA A 139 1.15 -7.98 -11.98
C ALA A 139 -0.02 -8.70 -11.28
N GLU A 140 0.27 -9.53 -10.30
CA GLU A 140 -0.76 -10.17 -9.46
C GLU A 140 -1.58 -9.13 -8.71
N TRP A 141 -0.92 -8.15 -8.13
CA TRP A 141 -1.59 -7.08 -7.39
C TRP A 141 -2.54 -6.28 -8.30
N GLU A 142 -2.05 -5.85 -9.48
CA GLU A 142 -2.88 -5.06 -10.41
C GLU A 142 -4.03 -5.87 -10.98
N TYR A 143 -3.80 -7.13 -11.35
CA TYR A 143 -4.84 -8.05 -11.79
C TYR A 143 -5.95 -8.18 -10.75
N ALA A 144 -5.55 -8.40 -9.49
CA ALA A 144 -6.47 -8.49 -8.36
C ALA A 144 -7.23 -7.17 -8.11
N CYS A 145 -6.53 -6.03 -8.19
CA CYS A 145 -7.12 -4.70 -8.02
C CYS A 145 -8.22 -4.43 -9.05
N ARG A 146 -8.01 -4.83 -10.30
CA ARG A 146 -8.98 -4.60 -11.38
C ARG A 146 -10.26 -5.41 -11.23
N GLY A 147 -10.25 -6.51 -10.49
CA GLY A 147 -11.45 -7.30 -10.21
C GLY A 147 -12.20 -7.80 -11.45
N GLY A 148 -11.49 -8.06 -12.56
CA GLY A 148 -12.06 -8.47 -13.84
C GLY A 148 -12.58 -7.33 -14.72
N LEU A 149 -12.51 -6.07 -14.26
CA LEU A 149 -12.90 -4.92 -15.06
C LEU A 149 -11.78 -4.51 -16.02
N LYS A 150 -12.16 -4.14 -17.26
CA LYS A 150 -11.21 -3.66 -18.29
C LYS A 150 -11.25 -2.14 -18.36
N ASP A 151 -10.07 -1.54 -18.53
CA ASP A 151 -9.89 -0.09 -18.76
C ASP A 151 -10.64 0.79 -17.75
N ARG A 152 -10.61 0.39 -16.47
CA ARG A 152 -11.16 1.18 -15.38
C ARG A 152 -10.06 1.77 -14.52
N LEU A 153 -10.32 2.97 -14.00
CA LEU A 153 -9.38 3.67 -13.13
C LEU A 153 -9.25 2.99 -11.77
N TYR A 154 -10.40 2.68 -11.18
CA TYR A 154 -10.51 2.18 -9.82
C TYR A 154 -11.00 0.73 -9.78
N PRO A 155 -10.83 0.02 -8.64
CA PRO A 155 -11.32 -1.35 -8.49
C PRO A 155 -12.81 -1.54 -8.79
N TRP A 156 -13.60 -0.48 -8.67
CA TRP A 156 -15.07 -0.49 -8.84
C TRP A 156 -15.55 0.17 -10.13
N GLY A 157 -14.69 0.81 -10.90
CA GLY A 157 -15.06 1.51 -12.14
C GLY A 157 -14.31 2.82 -12.36
N ASN A 158 -14.97 3.78 -13.03
CA ASN A 158 -14.36 5.06 -13.40
C ASN A 158 -14.81 6.25 -12.56
N LYS A 159 -15.88 6.13 -11.78
CA LYS A 159 -16.34 7.19 -10.89
C LYS A 159 -15.71 7.02 -9.52
N LEU A 160 -15.07 8.07 -9.00
CA LEU A 160 -14.44 8.02 -7.68
C LEU A 160 -15.47 7.71 -6.58
N ASN A 161 -16.59 8.44 -6.58
CA ASN A 161 -17.65 8.32 -5.59
C ASN A 161 -18.98 7.93 -6.26
N PRO A 162 -19.21 6.64 -6.61
CA PRO A 162 -20.44 6.20 -7.24
C PRO A 162 -21.66 6.53 -6.34
N LYS A 163 -22.66 7.21 -6.90
CA LYS A 163 -23.86 7.63 -6.17
C LYS A 163 -23.57 8.45 -4.90
N GLY A 164 -22.44 9.18 -4.89
CA GLY A 164 -22.02 10.00 -3.76
C GLY A 164 -21.40 9.20 -2.59
N ARG A 165 -21.15 7.90 -2.74
CA ARG A 165 -20.55 7.06 -1.71
C ARG A 165 -19.04 6.97 -1.89
N HIS A 166 -18.31 7.05 -0.78
CA HIS A 166 -16.88 6.75 -0.75
C HIS A 166 -16.64 5.24 -0.83
N TYR A 167 -15.70 4.83 -1.67
CA TYR A 167 -15.32 3.43 -1.88
C TYR A 167 -13.89 3.13 -1.41
N ALA A 168 -13.21 4.15 -0.90
CA ALA A 168 -11.84 4.05 -0.39
C ALA A 168 -11.56 5.14 0.65
N ASN A 169 -10.60 4.87 1.52
CA ASN A 169 -10.08 5.85 2.48
C ASN A 169 -9.01 6.70 1.80
N LEU A 170 -9.36 7.91 1.44
CA LEU A 170 -8.52 8.88 0.73
C LEU A 170 -8.51 10.22 1.45
N TRP A 171 -7.66 11.12 1.00
CA TRP A 171 -7.65 12.49 1.47
C TRP A 171 -8.76 13.30 0.79
N GLN A 172 -9.53 14.07 1.58
CA GLN A 172 -10.49 15.06 1.09
C GLN A 172 -10.10 16.42 1.62
N GLY A 173 -9.94 17.40 0.73
CA GLY A 173 -9.57 18.76 1.09
C GLY A 173 -8.18 19.15 0.56
N ASP A 174 -7.60 20.18 1.16
CA ASP A 174 -6.34 20.75 0.72
C ASP A 174 -5.15 20.03 1.36
N PHE A 175 -4.46 19.22 0.58
CA PHE A 175 -3.26 18.54 1.04
C PHE A 175 -2.07 19.51 1.12
N PRO A 176 -1.26 19.51 2.17
CA PRO A 176 -1.27 18.63 3.35
C PRO A 176 -1.94 19.24 4.59
N THR A 177 -2.69 20.33 4.45
CA THR A 177 -3.10 21.19 5.56
C THR A 177 -4.46 20.85 6.13
N HIS A 178 -5.39 20.37 5.31
CA HIS A 178 -6.74 20.10 5.74
C HIS A 178 -7.31 18.85 5.09
N ASN A 179 -7.62 17.84 5.91
CA ASN A 179 -8.42 16.68 5.53
C ASN A 179 -9.79 16.81 6.19
N SER A 180 -10.84 16.97 5.40
CA SER A 180 -12.20 17.12 5.92
C SER A 180 -12.77 15.82 6.50
N GLY A 181 -12.20 14.66 6.16
CA GLY A 181 -12.66 13.35 6.65
C GLY A 181 -14.05 12.97 6.15
N GLU A 182 -14.45 13.41 4.96
CA GLU A 182 -15.77 13.09 4.40
C GLU A 182 -16.01 11.60 4.22
N ASP A 183 -14.96 10.81 4.02
CA ASP A 183 -15.02 9.34 3.95
C ASP A 183 -15.16 8.67 5.33
N GLY A 184 -15.12 9.45 6.41
CA GLY A 184 -15.24 9.00 7.80
C GLY A 184 -13.91 8.90 8.54
N TYR A 185 -12.78 9.14 7.88
CA TYR A 185 -11.45 8.94 8.46
C TYR A 185 -10.48 10.06 8.06
N ILE A 186 -9.56 10.39 8.95
CA ILE A 186 -8.47 11.35 8.69
C ILE A 186 -7.09 10.67 8.64
N GLN A 187 -7.01 9.43 9.03
CA GLN A 187 -5.85 8.54 8.95
C GLN A 187 -6.34 7.16 8.51
N THR A 188 -5.61 6.07 8.79
CA THR A 188 -6.08 4.73 8.41
C THR A 188 -7.45 4.44 9.00
N SER A 189 -8.20 3.61 8.30
CA SER A 189 -9.46 3.01 8.76
C SER A 189 -9.25 1.56 9.14
N PRO A 190 -10.13 0.98 9.97
CA PRO A 190 -10.16 -0.48 10.11
C PRO A 190 -10.27 -1.11 8.73
N VAL A 191 -9.57 -2.22 8.52
CA VAL A 191 -9.67 -2.96 7.26
C VAL A 191 -11.12 -3.35 6.98
N MET A 192 -11.49 -3.45 5.70
CA MET A 192 -12.84 -3.79 5.26
C MET A 192 -13.92 -2.73 5.61
N SER A 193 -13.53 -1.48 5.82
CA SER A 193 -14.49 -0.37 6.07
C SER A 193 -15.23 0.10 4.83
N PHE A 194 -14.75 -0.25 3.64
CA PHE A 194 -15.32 0.16 2.36
C PHE A 194 -15.71 -1.08 1.53
N PRO A 195 -16.56 -0.91 0.49
CA PRO A 195 -17.01 -2.05 -0.32
C PRO A 195 -15.86 -2.80 -1.00
N PRO A 196 -15.93 -4.13 -1.13
CA PRO A 196 -14.94 -4.91 -1.87
C PRO A 196 -15.11 -4.75 -3.38
N ASN A 197 -14.07 -5.11 -4.14
CA ASN A 197 -14.20 -5.27 -5.58
C ASN A 197 -14.89 -6.59 -5.95
N ASN A 198 -15.04 -6.86 -7.25
CA ASN A 198 -15.71 -8.06 -7.71
C ASN A 198 -15.00 -9.38 -7.36
N PHE A 199 -13.73 -9.32 -6.94
CA PHE A 199 -13.00 -10.51 -6.48
C PHE A 199 -13.11 -10.71 -4.95
N GLY A 200 -13.85 -9.84 -4.26
CA GLY A 200 -14.00 -9.90 -2.80
C GLY A 200 -12.81 -9.31 -2.04
N LEU A 201 -12.03 -8.45 -2.68
CA LEU A 201 -10.87 -7.80 -2.09
C LEU A 201 -11.21 -6.40 -1.62
N TYR A 202 -10.77 -6.08 -0.40
CA TYR A 202 -11.02 -4.79 0.27
C TYR A 202 -9.78 -3.91 0.23
N ASP A 203 -9.99 -2.59 0.21
CA ASP A 203 -8.95 -1.59 0.37
C ASP A 203 -7.78 -1.73 -0.61
N MET A 204 -8.07 -2.17 -1.85
CA MET A 204 -7.03 -2.30 -2.88
C MET A 204 -6.46 -0.92 -3.27
N VAL A 205 -7.23 0.15 -3.11
CA VAL A 205 -6.75 1.53 -3.23
C VAL A 205 -7.12 2.30 -1.98
N GLY A 206 -6.27 3.28 -1.60
CA GLY A 206 -6.43 4.03 -0.36
C GLY A 206 -6.00 3.25 0.88
N ASN A 207 -6.27 3.79 2.03
CA ASN A 207 -5.91 3.30 3.36
C ASN A 207 -4.40 3.27 3.57
N ALA A 208 -3.71 2.23 3.14
CA ALA A 208 -2.25 2.14 3.20
C ALA A 208 -1.67 1.66 1.87
N TRP A 209 -0.53 2.23 1.47
CA TRP A 209 0.29 1.68 0.40
C TRP A 209 0.63 0.23 0.68
N GLU A 210 0.78 -0.55 -0.38
CA GLU A 210 1.10 -1.97 -0.26
C GLU A 210 2.37 -2.33 -1.04
N TRP A 211 3.33 -2.94 -0.36
CA TRP A 211 4.52 -3.48 -0.98
C TRP A 211 4.18 -4.60 -1.97
N THR A 212 4.92 -4.65 -3.07
CA THR A 212 4.96 -5.81 -3.98
C THR A 212 6.38 -6.37 -4.06
N SER A 213 6.54 -7.53 -4.69
CA SER A 213 7.85 -8.18 -4.77
C SER A 213 8.79 -7.57 -5.81
N ASP A 214 8.27 -6.81 -6.78
CA ASP A 214 9.01 -6.35 -7.95
C ASP A 214 9.99 -5.24 -7.65
N TRP A 215 11.16 -5.31 -8.28
CA TRP A 215 12.03 -4.15 -8.41
C TRP A 215 11.42 -3.11 -9.33
N TRP A 216 11.65 -1.85 -9.04
CA TRP A 216 11.14 -0.72 -9.81
C TRP A 216 11.83 -0.60 -11.16
N THR A 217 11.03 -0.41 -12.20
CA THR A 217 11.44 0.08 -13.51
C THR A 217 10.29 0.88 -14.13
N VAL A 218 10.60 1.86 -14.96
CA VAL A 218 9.62 2.60 -15.76
C VAL A 218 9.60 2.11 -17.21
N HIS A 219 10.44 1.15 -17.55
CA HIS A 219 10.58 0.59 -18.91
C HIS A 219 9.89 -0.76 -18.95
N HIS A 220 8.93 -0.90 -19.86
CA HIS A 220 8.14 -2.12 -20.03
C HIS A 220 8.17 -2.60 -21.47
N THR A 221 8.08 -3.92 -21.65
CA THR A 221 7.84 -4.51 -22.97
C THR A 221 6.34 -4.51 -23.28
N THR A 222 6.01 -4.40 -24.58
CA THR A 222 4.63 -4.57 -25.08
C THR A 222 4.31 -6.01 -25.47
N HIS A 223 5.31 -6.91 -25.42
CA HIS A 223 5.09 -8.32 -25.67
C HIS A 223 4.33 -8.97 -24.52
N GLN A 224 3.52 -9.98 -24.86
CA GLN A 224 2.82 -10.76 -23.86
C GLN A 224 3.79 -11.42 -22.88
N GLN A 225 3.50 -11.32 -21.59
CA GLN A 225 4.27 -11.93 -20.52
C GLN A 225 3.38 -12.86 -19.68
N HIS A 226 3.98 -13.94 -19.18
CA HIS A 226 3.32 -14.87 -18.27
C HIS A 226 4.03 -14.81 -16.91
N ASN A 227 3.26 -14.53 -15.86
CA ASN A 227 3.74 -14.37 -14.49
C ASN A 227 5.00 -13.46 -14.39
N PRO A 228 4.98 -12.24 -14.92
CA PRO A 228 6.15 -11.38 -14.86
C PRO A 228 6.49 -11.02 -13.41
N LYS A 229 7.80 -10.96 -13.12
CA LYS A 229 8.34 -10.66 -11.79
C LYS A 229 9.11 -9.36 -11.74
N GLY A 230 9.10 -8.60 -12.84
CA GLY A 230 9.90 -7.39 -12.98
C GLY A 230 11.40 -7.67 -13.16
N PRO A 231 12.24 -6.63 -13.06
CA PRO A 231 13.70 -6.77 -13.18
C PRO A 231 14.27 -7.70 -12.10
N THR A 232 15.43 -8.29 -12.39
CA THR A 232 16.14 -9.17 -11.44
C THR A 232 16.88 -8.39 -10.36
N THR A 233 17.20 -7.12 -10.61
CA THR A 233 17.90 -6.22 -9.69
C THR A 233 17.32 -4.81 -9.78
N GLY A 234 17.57 -4.01 -8.75
CA GLY A 234 17.15 -2.62 -8.69
C GLY A 234 17.57 -1.96 -7.40
N THR A 235 17.13 -0.72 -7.21
CA THR A 235 17.35 0.05 -5.97
C THR A 235 16.09 0.20 -5.15
N ASP A 236 14.94 0.27 -5.82
CA ASP A 236 13.63 0.49 -5.19
C ASP A 236 12.69 -0.67 -5.47
N LYS A 237 11.80 -0.93 -4.53
CA LYS A 237 10.68 -1.88 -4.68
C LYS A 237 9.39 -1.15 -5.00
N VAL A 238 8.55 -1.78 -5.82
CA VAL A 238 7.25 -1.24 -6.21
C VAL A 238 6.26 -1.32 -5.05
N LYS A 239 5.55 -0.23 -4.82
CA LYS A 239 4.36 -0.17 -3.97
C LYS A 239 3.16 0.28 -4.79
N LYS A 240 1.97 -0.15 -4.37
CA LYS A 240 0.72 0.06 -5.11
C LYS A 240 -0.39 0.56 -4.19
N GLY A 241 -1.40 1.17 -4.82
CA GLY A 241 -2.70 1.43 -4.23
C GLY A 241 -2.92 2.81 -3.63
N GLY A 242 -1.87 3.55 -3.36
CA GLY A 242 -2.00 4.82 -2.63
C GLY A 242 -2.40 4.62 -1.17
N SER A 243 -2.70 5.70 -0.48
CA SER A 243 -3.02 5.69 0.95
C SER A 243 -4.06 6.74 1.33
N TYR A 244 -4.38 6.83 2.62
CA TYR A 244 -5.25 7.88 3.18
C TYR A 244 -4.74 9.30 2.94
N MET A 245 -3.45 9.46 2.56
CA MET A 245 -2.86 10.75 2.23
C MET A 245 -3.06 11.15 0.77
N CYS A 246 -3.63 10.28 -0.06
CA CYS A 246 -3.73 10.53 -1.49
C CYS A 246 -4.94 11.35 -1.87
N HIS A 247 -4.68 12.41 -2.64
CA HIS A 247 -5.66 13.26 -3.30
C HIS A 247 -5.20 13.53 -4.73
N LYS A 248 -6.12 13.81 -5.62
CA LYS A 248 -5.80 14.02 -7.04
C LYS A 248 -4.73 15.08 -7.28
N SER A 249 -4.69 16.13 -6.44
CA SER A 249 -3.73 17.22 -6.55
C SER A 249 -2.31 16.87 -6.11
N TYR A 250 -2.16 15.86 -5.24
CA TYR A 250 -0.86 15.50 -4.66
C TYR A 250 -0.41 14.09 -5.03
N CYS A 251 -1.30 13.11 -4.91
CA CYS A 251 -0.98 11.69 -5.06
C CYS A 251 -2.09 11.02 -5.87
N TYR A 252 -2.09 11.22 -7.18
CA TYR A 252 -3.08 10.57 -8.05
C TYR A 252 -2.73 9.10 -8.30
N ARG A 253 -2.39 8.37 -7.22
CA ARG A 253 -1.91 6.99 -7.29
C ARG A 253 -2.86 5.97 -6.69
N TYR A 254 -4.08 6.37 -6.33
CA TYR A 254 -5.16 5.48 -5.91
C TYR A 254 -5.93 4.89 -7.11
N ARG A 255 -5.22 4.48 -8.14
CA ARG A 255 -5.73 3.86 -9.39
C ARG A 255 -5.03 2.52 -9.59
N CYS A 256 -5.74 1.54 -10.19
CA CYS A 256 -5.16 0.20 -10.37
C CYS A 256 -3.86 0.21 -11.17
N ALA A 257 -3.74 1.04 -12.21
CA ALA A 257 -2.54 1.14 -13.04
C ALA A 257 -1.44 2.00 -12.43
N ALA A 258 -1.74 2.80 -11.40
CA ALA A 258 -0.77 3.69 -10.78
C ALA A 258 0.22 2.88 -9.93
N ARG A 259 1.41 3.44 -9.77
CA ARG A 259 2.52 2.80 -9.08
C ARG A 259 3.45 3.84 -8.46
N SER A 260 4.18 3.43 -7.45
CA SER A 260 5.25 4.22 -6.86
C SER A 260 6.32 3.29 -6.31
N GLN A 261 7.32 3.85 -5.66
CA GLN A 261 8.46 3.08 -5.18
C GLN A 261 9.02 3.64 -3.90
N ASN A 262 9.74 2.78 -3.20
CA ASN A 262 10.65 3.16 -2.11
C ASN A 262 11.82 2.17 -2.07
N THR A 263 12.93 2.59 -1.48
CA THR A 263 14.00 1.65 -1.12
C THR A 263 13.45 0.57 -0.18
N PRO A 264 13.94 -0.68 -0.26
CA PRO A 264 13.36 -1.79 0.52
C PRO A 264 13.48 -1.64 2.05
N ASP A 265 14.35 -0.78 2.54
CA ASP A 265 14.50 -0.47 3.96
C ASP A 265 13.62 0.70 4.43
N SER A 266 12.86 1.32 3.54
CA SER A 266 11.95 2.41 3.87
C SER A 266 10.78 1.95 4.73
N SER A 267 10.36 2.82 5.64
CA SER A 267 9.13 2.67 6.42
C SER A 267 8.46 4.02 6.60
N ALA A 268 7.12 4.01 6.69
CA ALA A 268 6.35 5.25 6.81
C ALA A 268 4.98 4.99 7.43
N SER A 269 4.36 6.05 7.92
CA SER A 269 3.05 6.02 8.57
C SER A 269 1.86 5.73 7.62
N ASN A 270 2.12 5.46 6.35
CA ASN A 270 1.09 5.13 5.34
C ASN A 270 1.46 3.92 4.47
N LEU A 271 2.39 3.08 4.92
CA LEU A 271 2.96 1.98 4.13
C LEU A 271 2.83 0.65 4.88
N GLY A 272 2.09 -0.26 4.29
CA GLY A 272 1.84 -1.61 4.76
C GLY A 272 1.94 -2.64 3.63
N PHE A 273 1.18 -3.73 3.72
CA PHE A 273 1.22 -4.82 2.73
C PHE A 273 0.08 -5.82 2.94
N ARG A 274 -0.12 -6.69 1.95
CA ARG A 274 -0.88 -7.95 2.06
C ARG A 274 -0.10 -9.07 1.41
N CYS A 275 -0.44 -10.30 1.74
CA CYS A 275 0.24 -11.48 1.22
C CYS A 275 -0.60 -12.24 0.21
N VAL A 276 0.08 -13.06 -0.60
CA VAL A 276 -0.51 -14.04 -1.51
C VAL A 276 0.09 -15.43 -1.25
N SER A 277 -0.58 -16.46 -1.75
CA SER A 277 -0.11 -17.84 -1.66
C SER A 277 -0.55 -18.64 -2.88
N GLN A 278 0.18 -19.70 -3.24
CA GLN A 278 -0.26 -20.68 -4.23
C GLN A 278 -1.22 -21.72 -3.60
N GLU A 279 -1.27 -21.82 -2.29
CA GLU A 279 -2.10 -22.76 -1.55
C GLU A 279 -3.10 -22.01 -0.65
N GLN A 280 -4.23 -22.66 -0.39
CA GLN A 280 -5.22 -22.13 0.55
C GLN A 280 -4.74 -22.37 1.99
N HIS A 281 -4.74 -21.30 2.81
CA HIS A 281 -4.38 -21.34 4.23
C HIS A 281 -5.54 -20.84 5.08
#